data_265e267611d6c145abc1e2edcbd26db1
#
_entry.id   265e267611d6c145abc1e2edcbd26db1
#
_cell.length_a   1.000
_cell.length_b   1.000
_cell.length_c   1.000
_cell.angle_alpha   90.00
_cell.angle_beta   90.00
_cell.angle_gamma   90.00
#
_symmetry.space_group_name_H-M   'P 1'
#
loop_
_entity.id
_entity.type
_entity.pdbx_description
1 polymer ?
#
loop_
_entity_poly.entity_id
_entity_poly.type
_entity_poly.pdbx_seq_one_letter_code
_entity_poly.pdbx_strand_id
1 'polypeptide(L)'
;VGTVYETTDIPASLTPVVLTPVGSHIPHSLPARAVLTVGSLDHVASLRSHHWQGSVIMKMQSTMQRFGVAGNELAALQSACSQASLNVVGYSIHPPLNNEGQDRSGEVSCWLELLNDNLPIHVSHLTAKQIGVLRSQFPNRTFISRIGTTLWLGDKSMMKLTAEVLDVHQVAGGTAGYRSTALPGSGHI
;
A
#
# COMPACT_ATOMS: atom_id res chain seq x y z
N VAL A 1 6.52 1.61 0.04
CA VAL A 1 6.88 1.69 1.46
C VAL A 1 5.70 2.10 2.30
N GLY A 2 5.69 1.74 3.59
CA GLY A 2 4.61 2.07 4.52
C GLY A 2 4.62 3.54 4.92
N THR A 3 5.77 4.03 5.32
CA THR A 3 5.94 5.37 5.89
C THR A 3 7.04 6.17 5.20
N VAL A 4 7.09 7.47 5.46
CA VAL A 4 8.15 8.37 4.96
C VAL A 4 9.54 8.01 5.46
N TYR A 5 9.65 7.39 6.62
CA TYR A 5 10.93 7.00 7.25
C TYR A 5 11.65 5.86 6.54
N GLU A 6 10.93 5.08 5.73
CA GLU A 6 11.49 3.96 4.98
C GLU A 6 12.05 4.38 3.61
N THR A 7 11.92 5.66 3.23
CA THR A 7 12.26 6.13 1.88
C THR A 7 13.77 6.19 1.62
N THR A 8 14.58 6.35 2.68
CA THR A 8 16.04 6.44 2.58
C THR A 8 16.70 5.13 2.19
N ASP A 9 16.07 4.01 2.55
CA ASP A 9 16.59 2.66 2.29
C ASP A 9 16.25 2.13 0.89
N ILE A 10 15.48 2.92 0.13
CA ILE A 10 15.07 2.54 -1.23
C ILE A 10 16.16 2.90 -2.23
N PRO A 11 16.64 1.93 -3.05
CA PRO A 11 17.64 2.18 -4.08
C PRO A 11 17.27 3.37 -4.98
N ALA A 12 18.27 4.13 -5.42
CA ALA A 12 18.07 5.34 -6.23
C ALA A 12 17.36 5.07 -7.56
N SER A 13 17.45 3.84 -8.08
CA SER A 13 16.77 3.39 -9.29
C SER A 13 15.25 3.16 -9.13
N LEU A 14 14.74 3.19 -7.90
CA LEU A 14 13.33 2.95 -7.59
C LEU A 14 12.67 4.22 -7.05
N THR A 15 11.40 4.41 -7.40
CA THR A 15 10.57 5.50 -6.88
C THR A 15 9.81 5.03 -5.64
N PRO A 16 10.12 5.54 -4.44
CA PRO A 16 9.36 5.19 -3.25
C PRO A 16 7.97 5.85 -3.29
N VAL A 17 6.92 5.04 -3.26
CA VAL A 17 5.54 5.50 -3.07
C VAL A 17 5.16 5.24 -1.62
N VAL A 18 4.92 6.30 -0.87
CA VAL A 18 4.56 6.23 0.55
C VAL A 18 3.07 5.98 0.70
N LEU A 19 2.67 4.87 1.30
CA LEU A 19 1.28 4.42 1.35
C LEU A 19 0.47 5.10 2.45
N THR A 20 1.10 5.42 3.58
CA THR A 20 0.45 6.16 4.67
C THR A 20 0.33 7.63 4.25
N PRO A 21 -0.86 8.24 4.37
CA PRO A 21 -1.02 9.65 4.11
C PRO A 21 -0.09 10.50 4.97
N VAL A 22 0.26 11.65 4.46
CA VAL A 22 1.16 12.58 5.11
C VAL A 22 0.52 13.13 6.38
N GLY A 23 1.17 12.90 7.51
CA GLY A 23 0.79 13.50 8.79
C GLY A 23 1.47 14.86 9.02
N SER A 24 1.44 15.32 10.25
CA SER A 24 2.07 16.57 10.67
C SER A 24 3.62 16.53 10.69
N HIS A 25 4.20 15.37 10.50
CA HIS A 25 5.67 15.18 10.55
C HIS A 25 6.20 14.63 9.24
N ILE A 26 7.02 15.43 8.57
CA ILE A 26 7.69 15.05 7.33
C ILE A 26 9.20 15.24 7.54
N PRO A 27 10.01 14.19 7.34
CA PRO A 27 11.47 14.31 7.46
C PRO A 27 12.03 15.32 6.44
N HIS A 28 12.98 16.14 6.86
CA HIS A 28 13.67 17.09 5.96
C HIS A 28 14.45 16.42 4.83
N SER A 29 14.80 15.14 4.98
CA SER A 29 15.67 14.39 4.06
C SER A 29 14.91 13.48 3.09
N LEU A 30 13.65 13.80 2.76
CA LEU A 30 12.91 13.00 1.78
C LEU A 30 13.56 13.06 0.38
N PRO A 31 13.73 11.92 -0.31
CA PRO A 31 14.18 11.93 -1.68
C PRO A 31 13.21 12.71 -2.57
N ALA A 32 13.71 13.61 -3.42
CA ALA A 32 12.88 14.41 -4.34
C ALA A 32 11.99 13.54 -5.27
N ARG A 33 12.42 12.30 -5.54
CA ARG A 33 11.68 11.32 -6.32
C ARG A 33 10.54 10.62 -5.56
N ALA A 34 10.41 10.85 -4.24
CA ALA A 34 9.35 10.23 -3.47
C ALA A 34 7.96 10.71 -3.91
N VAL A 35 7.01 9.80 -3.93
CA VAL A 35 5.59 10.09 -4.17
C VAL A 35 4.86 9.95 -2.84
N LEU A 36 4.29 11.05 -2.34
CA LEU A 36 3.58 11.06 -1.08
C LEU A 36 2.08 10.88 -1.28
N THR A 37 1.41 10.30 -0.31
CA THR A 37 -0.04 10.06 -0.39
C THR A 37 -0.81 11.19 0.30
N VAL A 38 -1.78 11.75 -0.42
CA VAL A 38 -2.76 12.71 0.11
C VAL A 38 -4.17 12.14 -0.04
N GLY A 39 -5.01 12.36 0.95
CA GLY A 39 -6.40 11.87 0.96
C GLY A 39 -7.34 12.83 1.71
N SER A 40 -6.87 14.03 2.06
CA SER A 40 -7.67 15.10 2.68
C SER A 40 -7.00 16.46 2.45
N LEU A 41 -7.75 17.54 2.69
CA LEU A 41 -7.21 18.90 2.64
C LEU A 41 -6.12 19.14 3.68
N ASP A 42 -6.21 18.50 4.86
CA ASP A 42 -5.21 18.63 5.93
C ASP A 42 -3.85 18.04 5.49
N HIS A 43 -3.86 16.96 4.70
CA HIS A 43 -2.62 16.41 4.14
C HIS A 43 -1.95 17.41 3.18
N VAL A 44 -2.73 18.10 2.34
CA VAL A 44 -2.21 19.16 1.44
C VAL A 44 -1.68 20.33 2.24
N ALA A 45 -2.39 20.76 3.28
CA ALA A 45 -1.95 21.83 4.17
C ALA A 45 -0.63 21.48 4.87
N SER A 46 -0.48 20.23 5.32
CA SER A 46 0.77 19.71 5.90
C SER A 46 1.92 19.75 4.89
N LEU A 47 1.71 19.32 3.65
CA LEU A 47 2.73 19.40 2.60
C LEU A 47 3.18 20.82 2.32
N ARG A 48 2.23 21.76 2.27
CA ARG A 48 2.54 23.19 2.10
C ARG A 48 3.40 23.73 3.24
N SER A 49 3.05 23.43 4.49
CA SER A 49 3.80 23.91 5.67
C SER A 49 5.24 23.37 5.70
N HIS A 50 5.49 22.21 5.10
CA HIS A 50 6.82 21.62 4.95
C HIS A 50 7.50 21.96 3.60
N HIS A 51 6.91 22.89 2.82
CA HIS A 51 7.44 23.32 1.51
C HIS A 51 7.68 22.15 0.53
N TRP A 52 6.91 21.06 0.64
CA TRP A 52 6.98 19.97 -0.32
C TRP A 52 6.40 20.39 -1.67
N GLN A 53 7.19 20.24 -2.73
CA GLN A 53 6.81 20.55 -4.12
C GLN A 53 6.91 19.33 -5.04
N GLY A 54 7.08 18.14 -4.45
CA GLY A 54 7.25 16.89 -5.19
C GLY A 54 5.93 16.27 -5.64
N SER A 55 6.05 15.03 -6.08
CA SER A 55 4.92 14.26 -6.57
C SER A 55 4.02 13.74 -5.45
N VAL A 56 2.73 13.67 -5.73
CA VAL A 56 1.72 13.10 -4.83
C VAL A 56 0.81 12.13 -5.57
N ILE A 57 0.28 11.15 -4.83
CA ILE A 57 -0.80 10.27 -5.27
C ILE A 57 -2.04 10.54 -4.42
N MET A 58 -3.20 10.72 -5.07
CA MET A 58 -4.45 10.93 -4.35
C MET A 58 -5.04 9.59 -3.90
N LYS A 59 -5.24 9.45 -2.61
CA LYS A 59 -5.85 8.28 -2.01
C LYS A 59 -7.36 8.45 -1.95
N MET A 60 -8.06 7.56 -2.65
CA MET A 60 -9.50 7.50 -2.65
C MET A 60 -10.02 6.60 -1.52
N GLN A 61 -11.11 7.00 -0.89
CA GLN A 61 -11.79 6.20 0.13
C GLN A 61 -12.35 4.92 -0.50
N SER A 62 -12.28 3.84 0.23
CA SER A 62 -12.86 2.55 -0.17
C SER A 62 -13.87 2.07 0.87
N THR A 63 -14.60 1.01 0.56
CA THR A 63 -15.50 0.33 1.51
C THR A 63 -14.77 -0.21 2.75
N MET A 64 -13.44 -0.20 2.76
CA MET A 64 -12.63 -0.44 3.96
C MET A 64 -12.76 0.67 5.02
N GLN A 65 -13.27 1.85 4.65
CA GLN A 65 -13.49 3.02 5.53
C GLN A 65 -12.23 3.46 6.30
N ARG A 66 -11.09 3.40 5.63
CA ARG A 66 -9.83 3.98 6.12
C ARG A 66 -9.68 5.38 5.53
N PHE A 67 -8.50 5.99 5.75
CA PHE A 67 -8.17 7.28 5.16
C PHE A 67 -8.31 7.28 3.62
N GLY A 68 -8.68 8.42 3.08
CA GLY A 68 -8.90 8.66 1.64
C GLY A 68 -9.99 9.71 1.45
N VAL A 69 -9.93 10.39 0.31
CA VAL A 69 -10.94 11.40 -0.05
C VAL A 69 -12.26 10.73 -0.42
N ALA A 70 -13.38 11.30 0.01
CA ALA A 70 -14.71 10.92 -0.45
C ALA A 70 -14.99 11.49 -1.86
N GLY A 71 -15.92 10.85 -2.60
CA GLY A 71 -16.20 11.26 -3.98
C GLY A 71 -16.67 12.71 -4.12
N ASN A 72 -17.48 13.19 -3.19
CA ASN A 72 -17.96 14.58 -3.15
C ASN A 72 -16.87 15.61 -2.76
N GLU A 73 -15.73 15.17 -2.22
CA GLU A 73 -14.60 16.02 -1.81
C GLU A 73 -13.45 15.98 -2.82
N LEU A 74 -13.52 15.09 -3.82
CA LEU A 74 -12.44 14.87 -4.79
C LEU A 74 -12.03 16.16 -5.51
N ALA A 75 -13.01 16.92 -6.03
CA ALA A 75 -12.73 18.16 -6.75
C ALA A 75 -12.05 19.23 -5.87
N ALA A 76 -12.44 19.31 -4.59
CA ALA A 76 -11.82 20.22 -3.63
C ALA A 76 -10.35 19.82 -3.36
N LEU A 77 -10.08 18.52 -3.22
CA LEU A 77 -8.72 18.01 -3.03
C LEU A 77 -7.85 18.23 -4.27
N GLN A 78 -8.38 18.00 -5.47
CA GLN A 78 -7.68 18.30 -6.73
C GLN A 78 -7.31 19.79 -6.84
N SER A 79 -8.27 20.67 -6.54
CA SER A 79 -8.05 22.12 -6.52
C SER A 79 -6.97 22.50 -5.50
N ALA A 80 -7.03 21.96 -4.29
CA ALA A 80 -6.04 22.25 -3.25
C ALA A 80 -4.62 21.78 -3.65
N CYS A 81 -4.48 20.61 -4.26
CA CYS A 81 -3.20 20.15 -4.79
C CYS A 81 -2.65 21.08 -5.86
N SER A 82 -3.49 21.54 -6.80
CA SER A 82 -3.11 22.49 -7.84
C SER A 82 -2.65 23.82 -7.24
N GLN A 83 -3.41 24.39 -6.29
CA GLN A 83 -3.05 25.64 -5.59
C GLN A 83 -1.76 25.53 -4.77
N ALA A 84 -1.44 24.33 -4.29
CA ALA A 84 -0.21 24.03 -3.59
C ALA A 84 0.96 23.68 -4.54
N SER A 85 0.76 23.75 -5.86
CA SER A 85 1.75 23.36 -6.88
C SER A 85 2.27 21.93 -6.72
N LEU A 86 1.44 21.03 -6.19
CA LEU A 86 1.77 19.60 -6.07
C LEU A 86 1.56 18.90 -7.40
N ASN A 87 2.53 18.06 -7.80
CA ASN A 87 2.44 17.25 -8.99
C ASN A 87 1.66 15.98 -8.71
N VAL A 88 0.38 15.93 -9.10
CA VAL A 88 -0.45 14.72 -8.97
C VAL A 88 -0.07 13.73 -10.05
N VAL A 89 0.51 12.59 -9.68
CA VAL A 89 1.00 11.57 -10.62
C VAL A 89 0.09 10.34 -10.71
N GLY A 90 -1.00 10.29 -9.96
CA GLY A 90 -1.94 9.19 -10.01
C GLY A 90 -2.91 9.16 -8.84
N TYR A 91 -3.71 8.11 -8.85
CA TYR A 91 -4.70 7.81 -7.83
C TYR A 91 -4.39 6.47 -7.17
N SER A 92 -4.89 6.26 -5.96
CA SER A 92 -4.79 4.96 -5.30
C SER A 92 -6.06 4.59 -4.56
N ILE A 93 -6.45 3.33 -4.66
CA ILE A 93 -7.55 2.76 -3.91
C ILE A 93 -7.12 1.44 -3.26
N HIS A 94 -7.64 1.17 -2.08
CA HIS A 94 -7.32 -0.03 -1.32
C HIS A 94 -8.60 -0.69 -0.83
N PRO A 95 -9.29 -1.45 -1.70
CA PRO A 95 -10.47 -2.21 -1.30
C PRO A 95 -10.13 -3.22 -0.20
N PRO A 96 -11.12 -3.67 0.60
CA PRO A 96 -10.93 -4.79 1.51
C PRO A 96 -10.49 -6.05 0.76
N LEU A 97 -9.91 -7.01 1.49
CA LEU A 97 -9.68 -8.35 0.94
C LEU A 97 -11.01 -8.94 0.47
N ASN A 98 -10.96 -9.63 -0.66
CA ASN A 98 -12.12 -10.38 -1.14
C ASN A 98 -12.40 -11.56 -0.20
N ASN A 99 -13.60 -11.60 0.37
CA ASN A 99 -14.17 -12.88 0.76
C ASN A 99 -14.52 -13.65 -0.53
N GLU A 100 -14.51 -14.97 -0.50
CA GLU A 100 -14.78 -15.79 -1.67
C GLU A 100 -16.02 -15.30 -2.43
N GLY A 101 -15.86 -14.99 -3.71
CA GLY A 101 -16.93 -14.56 -4.61
C GLY A 101 -17.26 -13.06 -4.66
N GLN A 102 -16.63 -12.20 -3.86
CA GLN A 102 -16.87 -10.76 -3.96
C GLN A 102 -16.04 -10.12 -5.08
N ASP A 103 -16.73 -9.44 -6.00
CA ASP A 103 -16.08 -8.62 -7.01
C ASP A 103 -15.89 -7.18 -6.51
N ARG A 104 -14.65 -6.75 -6.38
CA ARG A 104 -14.27 -5.38 -5.98
C ARG A 104 -13.98 -4.46 -7.16
N SER A 105 -14.05 -4.97 -8.40
CA SER A 105 -13.81 -4.14 -9.58
C SER A 105 -14.87 -3.05 -9.76
N GLY A 106 -16.13 -3.32 -9.36
CA GLY A 106 -17.20 -2.33 -9.39
C GLY A 106 -16.92 -1.09 -8.54
N GLU A 107 -16.33 -1.26 -7.36
CA GLU A 107 -15.94 -0.14 -6.50
C GLU A 107 -14.86 0.74 -7.17
N VAL A 108 -13.92 0.11 -7.89
CA VAL A 108 -12.90 0.83 -8.65
C VAL A 108 -13.53 1.54 -9.85
N SER A 109 -14.44 0.89 -10.59
CA SER A 109 -15.17 1.49 -11.72
C SER A 109 -15.90 2.76 -11.33
N CYS A 110 -16.64 2.74 -10.20
CA CYS A 110 -17.36 3.93 -9.71
C CYS A 110 -16.41 5.11 -9.48
N TRP A 111 -15.20 4.87 -8.97
CA TRP A 111 -14.21 5.93 -8.83
C TRP A 111 -13.67 6.42 -10.17
N LEU A 112 -13.41 5.51 -11.12
CA LEU A 112 -12.90 5.86 -12.45
C LEU A 112 -13.87 6.72 -13.25
N GLU A 113 -15.18 6.55 -13.05
CA GLU A 113 -16.23 7.37 -13.66
C GLU A 113 -16.23 8.81 -13.13
N LEU A 114 -15.70 9.08 -11.95
CA LEU A 114 -15.57 10.42 -11.38
C LEU A 114 -14.31 11.16 -11.84
N LEU A 115 -13.34 10.44 -12.44
CA LEU A 115 -12.05 10.99 -12.84
C LEU A 115 -12.09 11.47 -14.29
N ASN A 116 -11.77 12.75 -14.51
CA ASN A 116 -11.78 13.40 -15.83
C ASN A 116 -10.42 13.35 -16.55
N ASP A 117 -9.46 12.61 -16.02
CA ASP A 117 -8.12 12.44 -16.58
C ASP A 117 -7.79 10.96 -16.77
N ASN A 118 -6.61 10.67 -17.32
CA ASN A 118 -6.11 9.32 -17.54
C ASN A 118 -4.88 8.98 -16.68
N LEU A 119 -4.69 9.68 -15.57
CA LEU A 119 -3.58 9.36 -14.65
C LEU A 119 -3.66 7.92 -14.16
N PRO A 120 -2.52 7.28 -13.90
CA PRO A 120 -2.48 5.91 -13.40
C PRO A 120 -3.29 5.71 -12.11
N ILE A 121 -3.90 4.54 -11.96
CA ILE A 121 -4.53 4.13 -10.72
C ILE A 121 -3.82 2.93 -10.10
N HIS A 122 -3.41 3.08 -8.85
CA HIS A 122 -2.81 2.03 -8.04
C HIS A 122 -3.89 1.29 -7.28
N VAL A 123 -4.04 0.00 -7.53
CA VAL A 123 -5.08 -0.85 -6.95
C VAL A 123 -4.48 -2.00 -6.14
N SER A 124 -5.17 -2.39 -5.07
CA SER A 124 -4.81 -3.57 -4.26
C SER A 124 -5.95 -4.57 -4.26
N HIS A 125 -5.65 -5.82 -3.94
CA HIS A 125 -6.62 -6.89 -3.67
C HIS A 125 -7.55 -7.23 -4.84
N LEU A 126 -7.21 -6.84 -6.06
CA LEU A 126 -7.87 -7.30 -7.27
C LEU A 126 -7.15 -8.49 -7.88
N THR A 127 -7.91 -9.44 -8.40
CA THR A 127 -7.39 -10.55 -9.19
C THR A 127 -6.98 -10.08 -10.59
N ALA A 128 -6.15 -10.85 -11.28
CA ALA A 128 -5.79 -10.57 -12.68
C ALA A 128 -7.02 -10.50 -13.59
N LYS A 129 -8.06 -11.33 -13.33
CA LYS A 129 -9.33 -11.31 -14.06
C LYS A 129 -10.06 -9.98 -13.87
N GLN A 130 -10.19 -9.50 -12.64
CA GLN A 130 -10.84 -8.21 -12.32
C GLN A 130 -10.09 -7.03 -12.94
N ILE A 131 -8.76 -7.03 -12.91
CA ILE A 131 -7.95 -6.01 -13.60
C ILE A 131 -8.13 -6.10 -15.12
N GLY A 132 -8.26 -7.30 -15.69
CA GLY A 132 -8.58 -7.49 -17.11
C GLY A 132 -9.91 -6.85 -17.51
N VAL A 133 -10.95 -7.02 -16.69
CA VAL A 133 -12.26 -6.39 -16.89
C VAL A 133 -12.13 -4.86 -16.86
N LEU A 134 -11.46 -4.31 -15.85
CA LEU A 134 -11.25 -2.86 -15.73
C LEU A 134 -10.48 -2.28 -16.93
N ARG A 135 -9.44 -2.97 -17.40
CA ARG A 135 -8.68 -2.55 -18.60
C ARG A 135 -9.54 -2.55 -19.87
N SER A 136 -10.48 -3.48 -19.98
CA SER A 136 -11.42 -3.49 -21.11
C SER A 136 -12.43 -2.35 -21.04
N GLN A 137 -12.88 -1.99 -19.85
CA GLN A 137 -13.82 -0.88 -19.63
C GLN A 137 -13.14 0.49 -19.77
N PHE A 138 -11.89 0.61 -19.34
CA PHE A 138 -11.12 1.86 -19.32
C PHE A 138 -9.78 1.68 -20.06
N PRO A 139 -9.80 1.53 -21.40
CA PRO A 139 -8.63 1.15 -22.18
C PRO A 139 -7.49 2.18 -22.15
N ASN A 140 -7.80 3.44 -21.89
CA ASN A 140 -6.82 4.53 -21.83
C ASN A 140 -6.22 4.73 -20.42
N ARG A 141 -6.65 3.93 -19.44
CA ARG A 141 -6.21 4.04 -18.05
C ARG A 141 -5.11 3.01 -17.75
N THR A 142 -4.04 3.47 -17.13
CA THR A 142 -3.00 2.58 -16.61
C THR A 142 -3.36 2.07 -15.22
N PHE A 143 -3.38 0.74 -15.06
CA PHE A 143 -3.61 0.07 -13.78
C PHE A 143 -2.30 -0.46 -13.22
N ILE A 144 -1.93 -0.04 -12.02
CA ILE A 144 -0.74 -0.48 -11.30
C ILE A 144 -1.19 -1.33 -10.11
N SER A 145 -0.89 -2.63 -10.16
CA SER A 145 -1.21 -3.55 -9.06
C SER A 145 -0.23 -3.34 -7.91
N ARG A 146 -0.77 -3.13 -6.70
CA ARG A 146 0.02 -3.12 -5.47
C ARG A 146 -0.05 -4.51 -4.84
N ILE A 147 1.07 -5.20 -4.83
CA ILE A 147 1.19 -6.57 -4.36
C ILE A 147 2.04 -6.57 -3.09
N GLY A 148 1.49 -7.05 -1.99
CA GLY A 148 2.17 -7.18 -0.72
C GLY A 148 1.97 -8.57 -0.16
N THR A 149 0.85 -8.83 0.52
CA THR A 149 0.55 -10.10 1.19
C THR A 149 0.66 -11.29 0.23
N THR A 150 0.17 -11.18 -1.01
CA THR A 150 0.26 -12.25 -2.01
C THR A 150 1.71 -12.58 -2.37
N LEU A 151 2.59 -11.58 -2.42
CA LEU A 151 4.02 -11.79 -2.65
C LEU A 151 4.65 -12.59 -1.51
N TRP A 152 4.34 -12.21 -0.26
CA TRP A 152 4.87 -12.89 0.93
C TRP A 152 4.28 -14.27 1.19
N LEU A 153 3.00 -14.50 0.84
CA LEU A 153 2.30 -15.77 1.06
C LEU A 153 2.28 -16.66 -0.18
N GLY A 154 2.74 -16.19 -1.33
CA GLY A 154 2.82 -16.94 -2.58
C GLY A 154 3.96 -17.95 -2.61
N ASP A 155 4.71 -17.99 -3.70
CA ASP A 155 5.86 -18.87 -3.84
C ASP A 155 6.98 -18.47 -2.87
N LYS A 156 7.27 -19.35 -1.93
CA LYS A 156 8.31 -19.19 -0.90
C LYS A 156 9.63 -19.84 -1.25
N SER A 157 9.76 -20.39 -2.45
CA SER A 157 10.97 -21.12 -2.88
C SER A 157 12.24 -20.25 -2.85
N MET A 158 12.08 -18.94 -3.02
CA MET A 158 13.17 -17.97 -2.94
C MET A 158 13.45 -17.45 -1.52
N MET A 159 12.63 -17.81 -0.54
CA MET A 159 12.79 -17.38 0.84
C MET A 159 13.57 -18.46 1.61
N LYS A 160 14.62 -18.04 2.29
CA LYS A 160 15.38 -18.91 3.20
C LYS A 160 15.33 -18.31 4.60
N LEU A 161 14.69 -19.02 5.53
CA LEU A 161 14.76 -18.71 6.95
C LEU A 161 15.86 -19.59 7.55
N THR A 162 16.85 -18.96 8.18
CA THR A 162 17.92 -19.66 8.88
C THR A 162 18.01 -19.17 10.31
N ALA A 163 18.36 -20.08 11.22
CA ALA A 163 18.67 -19.77 12.59
C ALA A 163 19.92 -20.54 13.01
N GLU A 164 20.72 -19.95 13.89
CA GLU A 164 21.79 -20.65 14.56
C GLU A 164 21.20 -21.55 15.64
N VAL A 165 21.69 -22.78 15.71
CA VAL A 165 21.36 -23.70 16.81
C VAL A 165 22.28 -23.36 17.96
N LEU A 166 21.73 -22.81 19.02
CA LEU A 166 22.51 -22.36 20.19
C LEU A 166 22.84 -23.51 21.15
N ASP A 167 21.95 -24.48 21.25
CA ASP A 167 22.12 -25.65 22.10
C ASP A 167 21.26 -26.80 21.60
N VAL A 168 21.64 -28.04 21.93
CA VAL A 168 20.88 -29.25 21.62
C VAL A 168 20.98 -30.19 22.83
N HIS A 169 19.86 -30.56 23.40
CA HIS A 169 19.81 -31.52 24.47
C HIS A 169 18.73 -32.59 24.26
N GLN A 170 18.98 -33.75 24.85
CA GLN A 170 18.09 -34.87 24.74
C GLN A 170 16.88 -34.74 25.65
N VAL A 171 15.70 -35.03 25.15
CA VAL A 171 14.46 -35.04 25.90
C VAL A 171 13.78 -36.42 25.84
N ALA A 172 13.12 -36.79 26.91
CA ALA A 172 12.37 -38.07 27.03
C ALA A 172 10.88 -37.79 27.23
N GLY A 173 10.27 -37.03 26.35
CA GLY A 173 8.88 -36.57 26.49
C GLY A 173 8.76 -35.29 27.33
N GLY A 174 7.57 -34.96 27.77
CA GLY A 174 7.28 -33.72 28.52
C GLY A 174 6.71 -32.62 27.65
N THR A 175 7.01 -31.38 28.01
CA THR A 175 6.52 -30.19 27.25
C THR A 175 7.67 -29.21 27.00
N ALA A 176 7.56 -28.41 25.92
CA ALA A 176 8.51 -27.37 25.58
C ALA A 176 7.85 -26.07 25.16
N GLY A 177 8.60 -24.98 25.28
CA GLY A 177 8.23 -23.65 24.85
C GLY A 177 7.18 -22.97 25.73
N TYR A 178 6.90 -21.69 25.44
CA TYR A 178 5.99 -20.84 26.22
C TYR A 178 4.55 -21.38 26.35
N ARG A 179 4.12 -22.19 25.39
CA ARG A 179 2.77 -22.77 25.39
C ARG A 179 2.71 -24.18 25.97
N SER A 180 3.81 -24.66 26.56
CA SER A 180 3.91 -26.01 27.10
C SER A 180 3.45 -27.09 26.12
N THR A 181 3.90 -26.96 24.84
CA THR A 181 3.53 -27.91 23.79
C THR A 181 4.10 -29.28 24.11
N ALA A 182 3.25 -30.31 24.08
CA ALA A 182 3.68 -31.69 24.32
C ALA A 182 4.70 -32.14 23.28
N LEU A 183 5.76 -32.78 23.77
CA LEU A 183 6.80 -33.37 22.91
C LEU A 183 6.45 -34.81 22.52
N PRO A 184 6.64 -35.19 21.27
CA PRO A 184 6.33 -36.56 20.80
C PRO A 184 7.44 -37.54 21.23
N GLY A 185 7.37 -38.08 22.44
CA GLY A 185 8.31 -39.09 22.89
C GLY A 185 9.74 -38.56 23.15
N SER A 186 10.75 -39.42 22.93
CA SER A 186 12.16 -39.04 23.06
C SER A 186 12.73 -38.46 21.78
N GLY A 187 13.62 -37.46 21.91
CA GLY A 187 14.27 -36.80 20.80
C GLY A 187 15.27 -35.77 21.25
N HIS A 188 15.62 -34.83 20.36
CA HIS A 188 16.48 -33.68 20.66
C HIS A 188 15.71 -32.38 20.43
N ILE A 189 15.91 -31.38 21.28
CA ILE A 189 15.40 -30.03 21.14
C ILE A 189 16.53 -29.03 21.34
#